data_ba15632899c3eca7c2e981122f2ae2c2
#
_entry.id   ba15632899c3eca7c2e981122f2ae2c2
#
_cell.length_a   1.000
_cell.length_b   1.000
_cell.length_c   1.000
_cell.angle_alpha   90.00
_cell.angle_beta   90.00
_cell.angle_gamma   90.00
#
_symmetry.space_group_name_H-M   'P 1'
#
loop_
_entity.id
_entity.type
_entity.pdbx_description
1 polymer ?
#
loop_
_entity_poly.entity_id
_entity_poly.type
_entity_poly.pdbx_seq_one_letter_code
_entity_poly.pdbx_strand_id
1 'polypeptide(L)' 'MIDSIQFAELELRVNDLQNALARVIEERDNYRDTADSLFKELEACRATLTQAYSDISRLRVYLAQGAEL' A
#
# COMPACT_ATOMS: atom_id res chain seq x y z
N MET A 1 19.59 -30.58 -34.02
CA MET A 1 19.52 -29.24 -34.63
C MET A 1 18.06 -28.76 -34.60
N ILE A 2 17.81 -27.56 -34.09
CA ILE A 2 16.47 -26.98 -34.01
C ILE A 2 16.06 -26.54 -35.41
N ASP A 3 14.88 -26.96 -35.89
CA ASP A 3 14.40 -26.52 -37.18
C ASP A 3 13.73 -25.13 -37.10
N SER A 4 13.40 -24.55 -38.26
CA SER A 4 12.85 -23.18 -38.33
C SER A 4 11.52 -23.06 -37.60
N ILE A 5 10.69 -24.11 -37.60
CA ILE A 5 9.38 -24.12 -36.96
C ILE A 5 9.56 -24.12 -35.44
N GLN A 6 10.45 -24.96 -34.93
CA GLN A 6 10.76 -25.05 -33.50
C GLN A 6 11.36 -23.73 -33.00
N PHE A 7 12.23 -23.12 -33.79
CA PHE A 7 12.81 -21.83 -33.44
C PHE A 7 11.72 -20.74 -33.35
N ALA A 8 10.80 -20.69 -34.32
CA ALA A 8 9.72 -19.73 -34.29
C ALA A 8 8.79 -19.95 -33.11
N GLU A 9 8.50 -21.19 -32.74
CA GLU A 9 7.68 -21.51 -31.57
C GLU A 9 8.36 -21.07 -30.28
N LEU A 10 9.66 -21.25 -30.17
CA LEU A 10 10.44 -20.79 -29.01
C LEU A 10 10.44 -19.27 -28.90
N GLU A 11 10.57 -18.56 -30.01
CA GLU A 11 10.49 -17.10 -30.03
C GLU A 11 9.12 -16.61 -29.54
N LEU A 12 8.03 -17.25 -29.97
CA LEU A 12 6.70 -16.90 -29.52
C LEU A 12 6.53 -17.12 -28.02
N ARG A 13 7.06 -18.23 -27.51
CA ARG A 13 7.01 -18.50 -26.07
C ARG A 13 7.81 -17.47 -25.26
N VAL A 14 8.99 -17.08 -25.76
CA VAL A 14 9.79 -16.03 -25.10
C VAL A 14 9.02 -14.72 -25.06
N ASN A 15 8.41 -14.33 -26.19
CA ASN A 15 7.62 -13.10 -26.25
C ASN A 15 6.43 -13.14 -25.30
N ASP A 16 5.71 -14.26 -25.24
CA ASP A 16 4.57 -14.44 -24.34
C ASP A 16 5.00 -14.34 -22.88
N LEU A 17 6.12 -14.96 -22.53
CA LEU A 17 6.67 -14.91 -21.18
C LEU A 17 7.14 -13.51 -20.80
N GLN A 18 7.77 -12.80 -21.73
CA GLN A 18 8.18 -11.41 -21.52
C GLN A 18 6.98 -10.50 -21.27
N ASN A 19 5.91 -10.68 -22.05
CA ASN A 19 4.67 -9.91 -21.89
C ASN A 19 3.99 -10.23 -20.56
N ALA A 20 3.95 -11.51 -20.18
CA ALA A 20 3.40 -11.92 -18.91
C ALA A 20 4.21 -11.35 -17.73
N LEU A 21 5.54 -11.36 -17.84
CA LEU A 21 6.42 -10.81 -16.83
C LEU A 21 6.20 -9.30 -16.68
N ALA A 22 6.10 -8.57 -17.80
CA ALA A 22 5.85 -7.13 -17.78
C ALA A 22 4.55 -6.80 -17.04
N ARG A 23 3.49 -7.59 -17.30
CA ARG A 23 2.19 -7.42 -16.60
C ARG A 23 2.31 -7.66 -15.09
N VAL A 24 3.00 -8.72 -14.71
CA VAL A 24 3.19 -9.05 -13.29
C VAL A 24 3.98 -7.96 -12.57
N ILE A 25 5.01 -7.41 -13.22
CA ILE A 25 5.80 -6.31 -12.67
C ILE A 25 4.91 -5.08 -12.47
N GLU A 26 4.09 -4.73 -13.44
CA GLU A 26 3.17 -3.60 -13.35
C GLU A 26 2.16 -3.79 -12.21
N GLU A 27 1.56 -4.97 -12.10
CA GLU A 27 0.65 -5.30 -11.01
C GLU A 27 1.32 -5.20 -9.66
N ARG A 28 2.53 -5.73 -9.54
CA ARG A 28 3.32 -5.63 -8.31
C ARG A 28 3.57 -4.18 -7.92
N ASP A 29 3.96 -3.33 -8.87
CA ASP A 29 4.23 -1.93 -8.61
C ASP A 29 2.96 -1.19 -8.19
N ASN A 30 1.82 -1.50 -8.82
CA ASN A 30 0.54 -0.94 -8.43
C ASN A 30 0.13 -1.34 -7.00
N TYR A 31 0.31 -2.60 -6.63
CA TYR A 31 0.04 -3.06 -5.27
C TYR A 31 0.97 -2.40 -4.25
N ARG A 32 2.23 -2.21 -4.61
CA ARG A 32 3.20 -1.52 -3.75
C ARG A 32 2.78 -0.07 -3.52
N ASP A 33 2.40 0.64 -4.57
CA ASP A 33 1.95 2.03 -4.47
C ASP A 33 0.68 2.15 -3.62
N THR A 34 -0.25 1.21 -3.79
CA THR A 34 -1.47 1.15 -2.97
C THR A 34 -1.12 0.90 -1.50
N ALA A 35 -0.22 -0.03 -1.22
CA ALA A 35 0.23 -0.31 0.14
C ALA A 35 0.89 0.90 0.79
N ASP A 36 1.72 1.63 0.05
CA ASP A 36 2.36 2.85 0.53
C ASP A 36 1.33 3.93 0.86
N SER A 37 0.33 4.11 -0.01
CA SER A 37 -0.76 5.06 0.22
C SER A 37 -1.56 4.72 1.46
N LEU A 38 -1.91 3.44 1.63
CA LEU A 38 -2.65 2.96 2.81
C LEU A 38 -1.84 3.14 4.09
N PHE A 39 -0.54 2.90 4.03
CA PHE A 39 0.35 3.12 5.17
C PHE A 39 0.36 4.58 5.59
N LYS A 40 0.43 5.51 4.64
CA LYS A 40 0.39 6.94 4.92
C LYS A 40 -0.95 7.37 5.53
N GLU A 41 -2.05 6.82 5.01
CA GLU A 41 -3.38 7.07 5.58
C GLU A 41 -3.48 6.55 7.01
N LEU A 42 -2.95 5.36 7.27
CA LEU A 42 -2.92 4.78 8.61
C LEU A 42 -2.12 5.64 9.59
N GLU A 43 -0.96 6.13 9.17
CA GLU A 43 -0.15 7.02 10.00
C GLU A 43 -0.89 8.33 10.30
N ALA A 44 -1.58 8.90 9.32
CA ALA A 44 -2.39 10.10 9.53
C ALA A 44 -3.54 9.84 10.51
N CYS A 45 -4.22 8.70 10.40
CA CYS A 45 -5.27 8.31 11.33
C CYS A 45 -4.74 8.12 12.76
N ARG A 46 -3.58 7.51 12.90
CA ARG A 46 -2.94 7.34 14.22
C ARG A 46 -2.61 8.68 14.87
N ALA A 47 -2.09 9.62 14.07
CA ALA A 47 -1.79 10.96 14.58
C ALA A 47 -3.05 11.66 15.04
N THR A 48 -4.13 11.59 14.26
CA THR A 48 -5.43 12.16 14.62
C THR A 48 -5.97 11.53 15.90
N LEU A 49 -5.88 10.20 16.02
CA LEU A 49 -6.34 9.49 17.20
C LEU A 49 -5.56 9.88 18.45
N THR A 50 -4.24 9.99 18.35
CA THR A 50 -3.38 10.44 19.44
C THR A 50 -3.77 11.84 19.88
N GLN A 51 -4.03 12.75 18.95
CA GLN A 51 -4.48 14.10 19.26
C GLN A 51 -5.85 14.09 19.95
N ALA A 52 -6.77 13.27 19.49
CA ALA A 52 -8.08 13.14 20.10
C ALA A 52 -8.00 12.63 21.54
N TYR A 53 -7.17 11.65 21.82
CA TYR A 53 -6.96 11.17 23.18
C TYR A 53 -6.34 12.25 24.08
N SER A 54 -5.39 13.01 23.55
CA SER A 54 -4.80 14.14 24.28
C SER A 54 -5.85 15.18 24.62
N ASP A 55 -6.73 15.52 23.67
CA ASP A 55 -7.81 16.48 23.88
C ASP A 55 -8.82 15.97 24.91
N ILE A 56 -9.18 14.70 24.86
CA ILE A 56 -10.07 14.08 25.84
C ILE A 56 -9.49 14.15 27.24
N SER A 57 -8.20 13.83 27.38
CA SER A 57 -7.51 13.92 28.67
C SER A 57 -7.51 15.33 29.22
N ARG A 58 -7.30 16.32 28.37
CA ARG A 58 -7.31 17.72 28.74
C ARG A 58 -8.68 18.17 29.21
N LEU A 59 -9.72 17.77 28.46
CA LEU A 59 -11.10 18.09 28.82
C LEU A 59 -11.52 17.45 30.15
N ARG A 60 -11.08 16.23 30.40
CA ARG A 60 -11.34 15.58 31.69
C ARG A 60 -10.75 16.34 32.86
N VAL A 61 -9.55 16.84 32.69
CA VAL A 61 -8.89 17.67 33.71
C VAL A 61 -9.68 18.94 33.95
N TYR A 62 -10.10 19.64 32.89
CA TYR A 62 -10.94 20.83 33.00
C TYR A 62 -12.25 20.56 33.72
N LEU A 63 -12.92 19.47 33.38
CA LEU A 63 -14.19 19.10 34.02
C LEU A 63 -13.98 18.77 35.50
N ALA A 64 -12.91 18.07 35.85
CA ALA A 64 -12.59 17.78 37.23
C ALA A 64 -12.31 19.04 38.04
N GLN A 65 -11.56 19.98 37.47
CA GLN A 65 -11.30 21.28 38.12
C GLN A 65 -12.58 22.10 38.28
N GLY A 66 -13.43 22.10 37.26
CA GLY A 66 -14.72 22.79 37.34
C GLY A 66 -15.64 22.21 38.37
N ALA A 67 -15.60 20.91 38.59
CA ALA A 67 -16.43 20.23 39.59
C ALA A 67 -15.99 20.58 41.02
N GLU A 68 -14.73 20.96 41.20
CA GLU A 68 -14.21 21.36 42.52
C GLU A 68 -14.61 22.78 42.92
N LEU A 69 -15.01 23.57 41.96
CA LEU A 69 -15.41 24.94 42.19
C LEU A 69 -16.90 24.99 42.61
#